data_7864c6743cba45ee173572cb92b9e446
#
_entry.id   7864c6743cba45ee173572cb92b9e446
#
_cell.length_a   1.000
_cell.length_b   1.000
_cell.length_c   1.000
_cell.angle_alpha   90.00
_cell.angle_beta   90.00
_cell.angle_gamma   90.00
#
_symmetry.space_group_name_H-M   'P 1'
#
loop_
_entity.id
_entity.type
_entity.pdbx_description
1 polymer ?
#
loop_
_entity_poly.entity_id
_entity_poly.type
_entity_poly.pdbx_seq_one_letter_code
_entity_poly.pdbx_strand_id
1 'polypeptide(L)'
;MSQKLNHHFVPQYHFRLFAGGKRYIHLASRDGFRFVRFASVKGQCARHKFYGDERVEDWLSNLESRHAAIYRAVLDIAWTGRTIPLSDEEDNYLREAILLQHSRTPRHARVLASATDQMMLHTYCEYLKALPTTPERQATIEAIQRGKAILKNSQFIS
;
A
#
# COMPACT_ATOMS: atom_id res chain seq x y z
N MET A 1 26.24 0.56 3.49
CA MET A 1 24.93 0.76 4.13
C MET A 1 24.15 -0.53 3.96
N SER A 2 23.50 -1.05 5.01
CA SER A 2 22.68 -2.26 4.90
C SER A 2 21.41 -1.94 4.15
N GLN A 3 21.14 -2.64 3.05
CA GLN A 3 19.93 -2.45 2.26
C GLN A 3 18.69 -2.83 3.09
N LYS A 4 17.72 -1.93 3.17
CA LYS A 4 16.40 -2.21 3.77
C LYS A 4 15.58 -3.04 2.78
N LEU A 5 15.73 -4.36 2.82
CA LEU A 5 15.08 -5.27 1.88
C LEU A 5 13.60 -5.55 2.23
N ASN A 6 13.20 -5.38 3.48
CA ASN A 6 11.83 -5.61 3.94
C ASN A 6 11.08 -4.28 4.06
N HIS A 7 10.23 -4.01 3.09
CA HIS A 7 9.39 -2.82 3.02
C HIS A 7 8.07 -3.07 3.75
N HIS A 8 7.68 -2.13 4.63
CA HIS A 8 6.43 -2.24 5.38
C HIS A 8 5.29 -1.53 4.63
N PHE A 9 4.24 -2.27 4.27
CA PHE A 9 3.02 -1.70 3.71
C PHE A 9 2.01 -1.25 4.79
N VAL A 10 2.23 -1.63 6.06
CA VAL A 10 1.65 -1.00 7.24
C VAL A 10 2.79 -0.53 8.13
N PRO A 11 2.90 0.78 8.43
CA PRO A 11 3.98 1.31 9.25
C PRO A 11 4.04 0.67 10.63
N GLN A 12 5.25 0.46 11.13
CA GLN A 12 5.43 -0.15 12.46
C GLN A 12 4.81 0.68 13.59
N TYR A 13 4.69 2.01 13.44
CA TYR A 13 4.11 2.85 14.49
C TYR A 13 2.65 2.49 14.77
N HIS A 14 1.86 2.06 13.78
CA HIS A 14 0.50 1.58 14.02
C HIS A 14 0.49 0.38 14.98
N PHE A 15 1.40 -0.58 14.78
CA PHE A 15 1.47 -1.75 15.68
C PHE A 15 1.98 -1.39 17.07
N ARG A 16 2.87 -0.40 17.17
CA ARG A 16 3.42 0.03 18.47
C ARG A 16 2.35 0.59 19.39
N LEU A 17 1.26 1.13 18.85
CA LEU A 17 0.11 1.60 19.62
C LEU A 17 -0.56 0.46 20.41
N PHE A 18 -0.53 -0.77 19.86
CA PHE A 18 -1.10 -1.97 20.49
C PHE A 18 -0.06 -2.80 21.25
N ALA A 19 1.20 -2.44 21.18
CA ALA A 19 2.29 -3.22 21.77
C ALA A 19 2.58 -2.89 23.23
N GLY A 20 1.98 -1.83 23.81
CA GLY A 20 2.21 -1.41 25.19
C GLY A 20 3.70 -1.19 25.51
N GLY A 21 4.45 -0.57 24.58
CA GLY A 21 5.90 -0.35 24.71
C GLY A 21 6.78 -1.58 24.39
N LYS A 22 6.19 -2.73 24.08
CA LYS A 22 6.92 -3.97 23.77
C LYS A 22 7.25 -4.06 22.27
N ARG A 23 8.10 -5.04 21.90
CA ARG A 23 8.50 -5.29 20.49
C ARG A 23 7.61 -6.33 19.81
N TYR A 24 6.54 -6.75 20.44
CA TYR A 24 5.61 -7.77 19.94
C TYR A 24 4.16 -7.36 20.19
N ILE A 25 3.28 -7.94 19.40
CA ILE A 25 1.83 -7.83 19.51
C ILE A 25 1.20 -9.23 19.51
N HIS A 26 -0.05 -9.31 19.88
CA HIS A 26 -0.85 -10.52 19.74
C HIS A 26 -1.68 -10.40 18.47
N LEU A 27 -1.73 -11.47 17.68
CA LEU A 27 -2.50 -11.53 16.45
C LEU A 27 -3.61 -12.56 16.59
N ALA A 28 -4.80 -12.20 16.14
CA ALA A 28 -5.89 -13.14 15.96
C ALA A 28 -6.35 -13.11 14.51
N SER A 29 -6.63 -14.26 13.91
CA SER A 29 -7.25 -14.31 12.62
C SER A 29 -8.71 -13.84 12.72
N ARG A 30 -9.22 -13.25 11.65
CA ARG A 30 -10.59 -12.71 11.62
C ARG A 30 -11.66 -13.80 11.79
N ASP A 31 -11.35 -15.03 11.38
CA ASP A 31 -12.19 -16.20 11.55
C ASP A 31 -12.12 -16.81 12.98
N GLY A 32 -11.25 -16.27 13.85
CA GLY A 32 -11.07 -16.71 15.23
C GLY A 32 -10.30 -18.03 15.41
N PHE A 33 -9.90 -18.70 14.33
CA PHE A 33 -9.26 -20.03 14.42
C PHE A 33 -7.76 -19.99 14.67
N ARG A 34 -7.09 -18.86 14.46
CA ARG A 34 -5.65 -18.73 14.66
C ARG A 34 -5.34 -17.59 15.61
N PHE A 35 -4.52 -17.90 16.61
CA PHE A 35 -4.00 -16.93 17.55
C PHE A 35 -2.48 -17.07 17.65
N VAL A 36 -1.76 -15.98 17.40
CA VAL A 36 -0.30 -15.94 17.52
C VAL A 36 0.08 -15.02 18.67
N ARG A 37 0.71 -15.58 19.69
CA ARG A 37 1.28 -14.81 20.80
C ARG A 37 2.66 -14.31 20.42
N PHE A 38 3.00 -13.11 20.86
CA PHE A 38 4.34 -12.52 20.72
C PHE A 38 4.82 -12.41 19.26
N ALA A 39 3.95 -12.06 18.34
CA ALA A 39 4.34 -11.77 16.98
C ALA A 39 5.21 -10.50 16.92
N SER A 40 6.39 -10.59 16.32
CA SER A 40 7.29 -9.44 16.20
C SER A 40 6.66 -8.30 15.40
N VAL A 41 6.64 -7.08 15.92
CA VAL A 41 6.18 -5.88 15.21
C VAL A 41 6.97 -5.68 13.91
N LYS A 42 8.28 -5.91 13.94
CA LYS A 42 9.17 -5.76 12.77
C LYS A 42 8.83 -6.73 11.63
N GLY A 43 8.27 -7.89 11.94
CA GLY A 43 7.93 -8.91 10.95
C GLY A 43 6.52 -8.77 10.37
N GLN A 44 5.69 -7.85 10.91
CA GLN A 44 4.30 -7.75 10.46
C GLN A 44 4.14 -6.80 9.29
N CYS A 45 3.27 -7.20 8.35
CA CYS A 45 2.90 -6.38 7.19
C CYS A 45 4.11 -5.83 6.42
N ALA A 46 5.14 -6.66 6.28
CA ALA A 46 6.33 -6.38 5.49
C ALA A 46 6.48 -7.40 4.36
N ARG A 47 6.99 -6.96 3.23
CA ARG A 47 7.38 -7.82 2.11
C ARG A 47 8.73 -7.40 1.57
N HIS A 48 9.49 -8.39 1.09
CA HIS A 48 10.76 -8.16 0.43
C HIS A 48 10.53 -7.29 -0.81
N LYS A 49 11.25 -6.16 -0.87
CA LYS A 49 11.21 -5.18 -1.99
C LYS A 49 9.81 -4.77 -2.46
N PHE A 50 8.84 -4.63 -1.54
CA PHE A 50 7.44 -4.32 -1.89
C PHE A 50 7.29 -3.08 -2.79
N TYR A 51 8.09 -2.04 -2.57
CA TYR A 51 8.08 -0.82 -3.39
C TYR A 51 9.11 -0.84 -4.54
N GLY A 52 9.86 -1.91 -4.70
CA GLY A 52 10.90 -2.03 -5.72
C GLY A 52 12.16 -1.19 -5.46
N ASP A 53 12.03 0.06 -5.05
CA ASP A 53 13.13 1.02 -4.86
C ASP A 53 13.28 1.42 -3.38
N GLU A 54 14.52 1.41 -2.87
CA GLU A 54 14.86 1.81 -1.50
C GLU A 54 14.56 3.28 -1.22
N ARG A 55 14.67 4.15 -2.23
CA ARG A 55 14.38 5.58 -2.10
C ARG A 55 12.93 5.83 -1.68
N VAL A 56 12.01 4.97 -2.12
CA VAL A 56 10.60 5.03 -1.71
C VAL A 56 10.46 4.71 -0.22
N GLU A 57 11.17 3.70 0.28
CA GLU A 57 11.15 3.32 1.70
C GLU A 57 11.77 4.41 2.59
N ASP A 58 12.85 5.04 2.14
CA ASP A 58 13.46 6.14 2.88
C ASP A 58 12.57 7.38 2.93
N TRP A 59 11.94 7.73 1.81
CA TRP A 59 10.95 8.81 1.76
C TRP A 59 9.76 8.52 2.68
N LEU A 60 9.21 7.30 2.63
CA LEU A 60 8.13 6.87 3.52
C LEU A 60 8.54 6.93 4.99
N SER A 61 9.76 6.52 5.33
CA SER A 61 10.26 6.56 6.71
C SER A 61 10.29 7.98 7.28
N ASN A 62 10.61 8.97 6.44
CA ASN A 62 10.58 10.39 6.83
C ASN A 62 9.16 10.90 7.10
N LEU A 63 8.21 10.53 6.23
CA LEU A 63 6.79 10.84 6.45
C LEU A 63 6.23 10.16 7.70
N GLU A 64 6.53 8.90 7.89
CA GLU A 64 6.07 8.10 9.04
C GLU A 64 6.48 8.68 10.38
N SER A 65 7.62 9.35 10.45
CA SER A 65 8.06 10.00 11.70
C SER A 65 7.11 11.13 12.11
N ARG A 66 6.65 11.94 11.15
CA ARG A 66 5.65 13.00 11.37
C ARG A 66 4.28 12.40 11.69
N HIS A 67 3.84 11.44 10.89
CA HIS A 67 2.57 10.76 11.10
C HIS A 67 2.49 10.09 12.48
N ALA A 68 3.57 9.46 12.94
CA ALA A 68 3.61 8.84 14.26
C ALA A 68 3.45 9.84 15.42
N ALA A 69 3.92 11.08 15.25
CA ALA A 69 3.73 12.15 16.24
C ALA A 69 2.26 12.55 16.32
N ILE A 70 1.62 12.79 15.16
CA ILE A 70 0.19 13.16 15.10
C ILE A 70 -0.70 12.06 15.66
N TYR A 71 -0.47 10.81 15.30
CA TYR A 71 -1.24 9.69 15.86
C TYR A 71 -1.13 9.60 17.40
N ARG A 72 0.05 9.87 17.96
CA ARG A 72 0.21 9.92 19.41
C ARG A 72 -0.59 11.07 20.03
N ALA A 73 -0.56 12.26 19.46
CA ALA A 73 -1.35 13.40 19.94
C ALA A 73 -2.85 13.11 19.91
N VAL A 74 -3.37 12.53 18.81
CA VAL A 74 -4.78 12.14 18.70
C VAL A 74 -5.16 11.09 19.75
N LEU A 75 -4.29 10.12 20.00
CA LEU A 75 -4.54 9.10 21.03
C LEU A 75 -4.51 9.68 22.44
N ASP A 76 -3.60 10.61 22.74
CA ASP A 76 -3.57 11.28 24.04
C ASP A 76 -4.86 12.07 24.28
N ILE A 77 -5.39 12.72 23.26
CA ILE A 77 -6.70 13.40 23.31
C ILE A 77 -7.80 12.37 23.64
N ALA A 78 -7.83 11.24 22.92
CA ALA A 78 -8.83 10.19 23.08
C ALA A 78 -8.76 9.54 24.49
N TRP A 79 -7.57 9.34 25.04
CA TRP A 79 -7.38 8.74 26.38
C TRP A 79 -7.64 9.69 27.52
N THR A 80 -7.30 10.97 27.37
CA THR A 80 -7.42 11.97 28.45
C THR A 80 -8.74 12.69 28.45
N GLY A 81 -9.53 12.58 27.39
CA GLY A 81 -10.77 13.35 27.18
C GLY A 81 -10.54 14.85 27.01
N ARG A 82 -9.29 15.27 26.84
CA ARG A 82 -8.96 16.70 26.61
C ARG A 82 -9.20 17.01 25.15
N THR A 83 -10.02 18.00 24.88
CA THR A 83 -10.20 18.52 23.52
C THR A 83 -9.10 19.53 23.24
N ILE A 84 -8.02 19.11 22.63
CA ILE A 84 -7.00 19.99 22.08
C ILE A 84 -7.27 20.05 20.58
N PRO A 85 -7.66 21.22 20.04
CA PRO A 85 -7.87 21.34 18.60
C PRO A 85 -6.53 21.09 17.89
N LEU A 86 -6.55 20.29 16.86
CA LEU A 86 -5.42 20.15 15.95
C LEU A 86 -5.26 21.46 15.19
N SER A 87 -4.04 21.90 14.95
CA SER A 87 -3.77 22.93 13.98
C SER A 87 -4.09 22.47 12.56
N ASP A 88 -4.28 23.40 11.62
CA ASP A 88 -4.52 23.06 10.21
C ASP A 88 -3.41 22.18 9.63
N GLU A 89 -2.16 22.40 10.04
CA GLU A 89 -1.02 21.60 9.62
C GLU A 89 -1.12 20.17 10.17
N GLU A 90 -1.47 20.00 11.43
CA GLU A 90 -1.65 18.69 12.06
C GLU A 90 -2.83 17.92 11.43
N ASP A 91 -3.95 18.59 11.15
CA ASP A 91 -5.08 17.98 10.46
C ASP A 91 -4.69 17.52 9.05
N ASN A 92 -3.93 18.33 8.31
CA ASN A 92 -3.42 17.94 7.00
C ASN A 92 -2.49 16.72 7.07
N TYR A 93 -1.57 16.67 8.04
CA TYR A 93 -0.73 15.47 8.24
C TYR A 93 -1.53 14.23 8.61
N LEU A 94 -2.59 14.39 9.42
CA LEU A 94 -3.47 13.27 9.74
C LEU A 94 -4.19 12.73 8.51
N ARG A 95 -4.73 13.62 7.67
CA ARG A 95 -5.37 13.26 6.40
C ARG A 95 -4.38 12.57 5.45
N GLU A 96 -3.19 13.13 5.30
CA GLU A 96 -2.10 12.54 4.51
C GLU A 96 -1.78 11.11 4.99
N ALA A 97 -1.64 10.92 6.30
CA ALA A 97 -1.34 9.63 6.90
C ALA A 97 -2.44 8.59 6.60
N ILE A 98 -3.71 8.97 6.69
CA ILE A 98 -4.86 8.09 6.40
C ILE A 98 -4.87 7.70 4.92
N LEU A 99 -4.74 8.68 4.01
CA LEU A 99 -4.74 8.45 2.57
C LEU A 99 -3.55 7.58 2.13
N LEU A 100 -2.37 7.90 2.65
CA LEU A 100 -1.16 7.13 2.37
C LEU A 100 -1.30 5.69 2.86
N GLN A 101 -1.81 5.48 4.07
CA GLN A 101 -2.04 4.13 4.60
C GLN A 101 -3.03 3.34 3.77
N HIS A 102 -4.09 3.97 3.29
CA HIS A 102 -5.07 3.32 2.40
C HIS A 102 -4.42 2.87 1.08
N SER A 103 -3.61 3.76 0.48
CA SER A 103 -2.96 3.50 -0.82
C SER A 103 -1.84 2.45 -0.77
N ARG A 104 -1.20 2.26 0.39
CA ARG A 104 -0.06 1.33 0.57
C ARG A 104 -0.44 -0.15 0.69
N THR A 105 -1.72 -0.46 0.81
CA THR A 105 -2.13 -1.85 1.01
C THR A 105 -1.91 -2.69 -0.25
N PRO A 106 -1.55 -3.99 -0.12
CA PRO A 106 -1.41 -4.88 -1.27
C PRO A 106 -2.70 -5.00 -2.11
N ARG A 107 -3.85 -4.82 -1.46
CA ARG A 107 -5.15 -4.79 -2.15
C ARG A 107 -5.25 -3.57 -3.06
N HIS A 108 -4.91 -2.37 -2.55
CA HIS A 108 -4.98 -1.14 -3.34
C HIS A 108 -3.97 -1.15 -4.49
N ALA A 109 -2.75 -1.63 -4.23
CA ALA A 109 -1.73 -1.79 -5.27
C ALA A 109 -2.22 -2.69 -6.41
N ARG A 110 -2.90 -3.81 -6.10
CA ARG A 110 -3.50 -4.69 -7.13
C ARG A 110 -4.62 -4.02 -7.91
N VAL A 111 -5.50 -3.29 -7.23
CA VAL A 111 -6.60 -2.56 -7.89
C VAL A 111 -6.04 -1.50 -8.83
N LEU A 112 -5.05 -0.74 -8.38
CA LEU A 112 -4.42 0.30 -9.19
C LEU A 112 -3.68 -0.30 -10.41
N ALA A 113 -2.91 -1.37 -10.20
CA ALA A 113 -2.23 -2.07 -11.30
C ALA A 113 -3.23 -2.60 -12.33
N SER A 114 -4.33 -3.24 -11.88
CA SER A 114 -5.37 -3.73 -12.78
C SER A 114 -6.05 -2.60 -13.57
N ALA A 115 -6.35 -1.48 -12.92
CA ALA A 115 -6.94 -0.32 -13.59
C ALA A 115 -5.98 0.30 -14.64
N THR A 116 -4.70 0.39 -14.29
CA THR A 116 -3.66 0.88 -15.21
C THR A 116 -3.50 -0.06 -16.39
N ASP A 117 -3.43 -1.38 -16.17
CA ASP A 117 -3.33 -2.38 -17.22
C ASP A 117 -4.54 -2.31 -18.18
N GLN A 118 -5.75 -2.18 -17.65
CA GLN A 118 -6.97 -2.03 -18.46
C GLN A 118 -6.95 -0.75 -19.31
N MET A 119 -6.52 0.37 -18.72
CA MET A 119 -6.41 1.63 -19.43
C MET A 119 -5.36 1.54 -20.55
N MET A 120 -4.20 0.94 -20.30
CA MET A 120 -3.15 0.76 -21.30
C MET A 120 -3.60 -0.18 -22.42
N LEU A 121 -4.26 -1.30 -22.10
CA LEU A 121 -4.81 -2.23 -23.09
C LEU A 121 -5.89 -1.56 -23.95
N HIS A 122 -6.75 -0.76 -23.34
CA HIS A 122 -7.77 -0.01 -24.05
C HIS A 122 -7.14 1.00 -25.02
N THR A 123 -6.19 1.81 -24.55
CA THR A 123 -5.48 2.80 -25.39
C THR A 123 -4.75 2.10 -26.53
N TYR A 124 -4.08 0.98 -26.27
CA TYR A 124 -3.38 0.21 -27.30
C TYR A 124 -4.36 -0.40 -28.33
N CYS A 125 -5.50 -0.88 -27.88
CA CYS A 125 -6.56 -1.39 -28.75
C CYS A 125 -7.08 -0.28 -29.69
N GLU A 126 -7.35 0.93 -29.18
CA GLU A 126 -7.79 2.08 -29.99
C GLU A 126 -6.70 2.51 -30.98
N TYR A 127 -5.44 2.50 -30.57
CA TYR A 127 -4.31 2.76 -31.48
C TYR A 127 -4.25 1.73 -32.62
N LEU A 128 -4.40 0.43 -32.32
CA LEU A 128 -4.41 -0.62 -33.36
C LEU A 128 -5.56 -0.46 -34.36
N LYS A 129 -6.75 -0.03 -33.89
CA LYS A 129 -7.92 0.21 -34.76
C LYS A 129 -7.72 1.38 -35.72
N ALA A 130 -6.90 2.38 -35.35
CA ALA A 130 -6.58 3.53 -36.19
C ALA A 130 -5.57 3.21 -37.32
N LEU A 131 -4.92 2.05 -37.26
CA LEU A 131 -3.95 1.61 -38.28
C LEU A 131 -4.63 0.73 -39.36
N PRO A 132 -4.02 0.63 -40.58
CA PRO A 132 -4.53 -0.27 -41.60
C PRO A 132 -4.72 -1.71 -41.07
N THR A 133 -5.86 -2.31 -41.39
CA THR A 133 -6.21 -3.64 -40.88
C THR A 133 -5.31 -4.73 -41.46
N THR A 134 -4.69 -5.54 -40.59
CA THR A 134 -4.00 -6.77 -40.98
C THR A 134 -4.57 -7.91 -40.14
N PRO A 135 -4.47 -9.18 -40.60
CA PRO A 135 -4.98 -10.34 -39.85
C PRO A 135 -4.38 -10.43 -38.44
N GLU A 136 -3.08 -10.16 -38.28
CA GLU A 136 -2.42 -10.20 -36.97
C GLU A 136 -2.93 -9.10 -36.03
N ARG A 137 -3.17 -7.88 -36.53
CA ARG A 137 -3.75 -6.78 -35.74
C ARG A 137 -5.16 -7.10 -35.30
N GLN A 138 -5.97 -7.63 -36.22
CA GLN A 138 -7.33 -8.04 -35.90
C GLN A 138 -7.35 -9.12 -34.81
N ALA A 139 -6.49 -10.13 -34.89
CA ALA A 139 -6.35 -11.15 -33.85
C ALA A 139 -5.91 -10.57 -32.50
N THR A 140 -5.02 -9.59 -32.52
CA THR A 140 -4.57 -8.89 -31.30
C THR A 140 -5.71 -8.09 -30.66
N ILE A 141 -6.47 -7.33 -31.44
CA ILE A 141 -7.64 -6.58 -30.98
C ILE A 141 -8.65 -7.52 -30.33
N GLU A 142 -8.97 -8.62 -30.97
CA GLU A 142 -9.89 -9.62 -30.43
C GLU A 142 -9.39 -10.26 -29.14
N ALA A 143 -8.08 -10.53 -29.04
CA ALA A 143 -7.48 -11.08 -27.81
C ALA A 143 -7.61 -10.10 -26.64
N ILE A 144 -7.39 -8.80 -26.89
CA ILE A 144 -7.57 -7.75 -25.89
C ILE A 144 -9.03 -7.68 -25.45
N GLN A 145 -9.97 -7.63 -26.41
CA GLN A 145 -11.41 -7.52 -26.11
C GLN A 145 -11.96 -8.74 -25.36
N ARG A 146 -11.41 -9.93 -25.60
CA ARG A 146 -11.76 -11.16 -24.87
C ARG A 146 -11.10 -11.25 -23.48
N GLY A 147 -10.32 -10.25 -23.07
CA GLY A 147 -9.60 -10.27 -21.79
C GLY A 147 -8.48 -11.31 -21.71
N LYS A 148 -8.00 -11.81 -22.86
CA LYS A 148 -6.93 -12.81 -22.96
C LYS A 148 -5.54 -12.19 -23.05
N ALA A 149 -5.45 -10.88 -23.36
CA ALA A 149 -4.20 -10.16 -23.38
C ALA A 149 -3.85 -9.71 -21.95
N ILE A 150 -2.71 -10.15 -21.45
CA ILE A 150 -2.16 -9.74 -20.15
C ILE A 150 -0.88 -8.98 -20.45
N LEU A 151 -0.77 -7.74 -19.95
CA LEU A 151 0.50 -7.04 -19.97
C LEU A 151 1.44 -7.74 -18.99
N LYS A 152 2.63 -8.15 -19.46
CA LYS A 152 3.63 -8.86 -18.63
C LYS A 152 4.13 -8.04 -17.43
N ASN A 153 3.72 -6.78 -17.28
CA ASN A 153 4.09 -5.93 -16.16
C ASN A 153 3.37 -6.25 -14.84
N SER A 154 2.36 -7.13 -14.86
CA SER A 154 1.71 -7.61 -13.63
C SER A 154 2.60 -8.54 -12.78
N GLN A 155 3.84 -8.84 -13.19
CA GLN A 155 4.79 -9.64 -12.42
C GLN A 155 5.34 -8.97 -11.16
N PHE A 156 5.01 -7.69 -10.92
CA PHE A 156 5.47 -6.97 -9.73
C PHE A 156 4.62 -7.22 -8.47
N ILE A 157 3.55 -8.03 -8.55
CA ILE A 157 2.60 -8.22 -7.44
C ILE A 157 2.31 -9.72 -7.17
N SER A 158 3.25 -10.58 -7.42
CA SER A 158 3.14 -11.98 -7.01
C SER A 158 3.81 -12.24 -5.65
#